data_c80e884b46bee47713b8d7ddac7b279c
#
_entry.id   c80e884b46bee47713b8d7ddac7b279c
#
_cell.length_a   1.000
_cell.length_b   1.000
_cell.length_c   1.000
_cell.angle_alpha   90.00
_cell.angle_beta   90.00
_cell.angle_gamma   90.00
#
_symmetry.space_group_name_H-M   'P 1'
#
loop_
_entity.id
_entity.type
_entity.pdbx_description
1 polymer ?
#
loop_
_entity_poly.entity_id
_entity_poly.type
_entity_poly.pdbx_seq_one_letter_code
_entity_poly.pdbx_strand_id
1 'polypeptide(L)'
;MDVRPDRLRRRLAYLGGALALYCVSVAAQGRTFEPEQISKGAALFARNCAPCHGPRMVDPQGAFDLRKFPPDEKPWFLSVLTRGKNAKPPLGGLFQPDEIDALWAYVIAGEKR
;
A
#
# COMPACT_ATOMS: atom_id res chain seq x y z
N MET A 1 18.50 -24.42 -64.15
CA MET A 1 17.76 -24.48 -62.87
C MET A 1 18.25 -23.38 -61.98
N ASP A 2 17.52 -22.31 -62.01
CA ASP A 2 17.89 -21.11 -61.27
C ASP A 2 17.19 -21.11 -59.91
N VAL A 3 17.92 -21.53 -58.90
CA VAL A 3 17.44 -21.44 -57.53
C VAL A 3 17.82 -20.09 -57.01
N ARG A 4 16.90 -19.13 -57.08
CA ARG A 4 17.11 -17.78 -56.54
C ARG A 4 17.19 -17.83 -55.01
N PRO A 5 18.33 -17.50 -54.43
CA PRO A 5 18.49 -17.51 -52.97
C PRO A 5 17.79 -16.35 -52.27
N ASP A 6 17.15 -15.45 -53.00
CA ASP A 6 16.57 -14.21 -52.44
C ASP A 6 15.28 -14.41 -51.65
N ARG A 7 14.57 -15.52 -51.88
CA ARG A 7 13.30 -15.75 -51.17
C ARG A 7 13.49 -16.25 -49.73
N LEU A 8 14.62 -16.92 -49.49
CA LEU A 8 14.92 -17.40 -48.14
C LEU A 8 15.43 -16.30 -47.21
N ARG A 9 16.19 -15.36 -47.74
CA ARG A 9 16.71 -14.24 -46.95
C ARG A 9 15.61 -13.28 -46.52
N ARG A 10 14.55 -13.09 -47.30
CA ARG A 10 13.44 -12.21 -46.96
C ARG A 10 12.55 -12.82 -45.86
N ARG A 11 12.49 -14.12 -45.72
CA ARG A 11 11.68 -14.78 -44.66
C ARG A 11 12.37 -14.74 -43.30
N LEU A 12 13.70 -14.72 -43.27
CA LEU A 12 14.46 -14.64 -42.00
C LEU A 12 14.52 -13.22 -41.42
N ALA A 13 14.33 -12.19 -42.25
CA ALA A 13 14.32 -10.79 -41.79
C ALA A 13 13.04 -10.43 -40.99
N TYR A 14 11.95 -11.17 -41.19
CA TYR A 14 10.70 -10.90 -40.48
C TYR A 14 10.58 -11.62 -39.13
N LEU A 15 11.41 -12.61 -38.87
CA LEU A 15 11.41 -13.36 -37.60
C LEU A 15 12.24 -12.69 -36.48
N GLY A 16 13.10 -11.73 -36.85
CA GLY A 16 13.93 -11.01 -35.89
C GLY A 16 13.28 -9.77 -35.28
N GLY A 17 12.15 -9.29 -35.81
CA GLY A 17 11.52 -8.04 -35.39
C GLY A 17 10.44 -8.15 -34.32
N ALA A 18 10.00 -9.37 -34.01
CA ALA A 18 8.85 -9.55 -33.09
C ALA A 18 9.23 -9.80 -31.63
N LEU A 19 10.51 -9.88 -31.30
CA LEU A 19 11.00 -10.20 -29.94
C LEU A 19 11.46 -8.98 -29.14
N ALA A 20 11.31 -7.77 -29.67
CA ALA A 20 11.97 -6.59 -29.09
C ALA A 20 11.05 -5.67 -28.26
N LEU A 21 9.80 -6.00 -27.95
CA LEU A 21 8.89 -5.04 -27.30
C LEU A 21 8.04 -5.62 -26.17
N TYR A 22 8.59 -6.53 -25.35
CA TYR A 22 8.11 -6.71 -24.00
C TYR A 22 9.03 -5.96 -23.03
N CYS A 23 9.04 -4.64 -23.14
CA CYS A 23 9.33 -3.82 -21.97
C CYS A 23 8.13 -3.95 -21.05
N VAL A 24 8.16 -4.96 -20.19
CA VAL A 24 7.31 -4.95 -19.01
C VAL A 24 7.79 -3.75 -18.19
N SER A 25 7.08 -2.64 -18.32
CA SER A 25 7.18 -1.56 -17.36
C SER A 25 6.67 -2.14 -16.06
N VAL A 26 7.57 -2.67 -15.25
CA VAL A 26 7.30 -2.82 -13.82
C VAL A 26 7.18 -1.39 -13.31
N ALA A 27 5.98 -0.83 -13.42
CA ALA A 27 5.64 0.38 -12.71
C ALA A 27 5.93 0.07 -11.24
N ALA A 28 6.81 0.86 -10.63
CA ALA A 28 6.96 0.87 -9.19
C ALA A 28 5.56 1.06 -8.61
N GLN A 29 4.96 -0.02 -8.12
CA GLN A 29 3.68 0.03 -7.44
C GLN A 29 3.95 0.70 -6.09
N GLY A 30 3.88 2.03 -6.08
CA GLY A 30 3.68 2.75 -4.85
C GLY A 30 2.47 2.12 -4.17
N ARG A 31 2.56 1.84 -2.87
CA ARG A 31 1.46 1.23 -2.12
C ARG A 31 0.24 2.13 -2.24
N THR A 32 -0.65 1.81 -3.16
CA THR A 32 -1.94 2.45 -3.30
C THR A 32 -2.95 1.65 -2.50
N PHE A 33 -3.61 2.31 -1.58
CA PHE A 33 -4.74 1.72 -0.85
C PHE A 33 -6.04 2.08 -1.56
N GLU A 34 -6.98 1.16 -1.57
CA GLU A 34 -8.30 1.41 -2.14
C GLU A 34 -9.04 2.48 -1.32
N PRO A 35 -9.75 3.42 -1.97
CA PRO A 35 -10.49 4.49 -1.28
C PRO A 35 -11.49 3.96 -0.24
N GLU A 36 -12.15 2.85 -0.52
CA GLU A 36 -13.09 2.21 0.41
C GLU A 36 -12.37 1.67 1.66
N GLN A 37 -11.18 1.12 1.50
CA GLN A 37 -10.36 0.65 2.61
C GLN A 37 -9.93 1.81 3.51
N ILE A 38 -9.50 2.92 2.93
CA ILE A 38 -9.15 4.14 3.67
C ILE A 38 -10.38 4.69 4.41
N SER A 39 -11.53 4.74 3.76
CA SER A 39 -12.79 5.21 4.35
C SER A 39 -13.24 4.34 5.52
N LYS A 40 -13.14 3.02 5.39
CA LYS A 40 -13.39 2.07 6.48
C LYS A 40 -12.45 2.31 7.65
N GLY A 41 -11.16 2.49 7.37
CA GLY A 41 -10.15 2.81 8.37
C GLY A 41 -10.44 4.13 9.09
N ALA A 42 -10.88 5.15 8.38
CA ALA A 42 -11.26 6.44 8.95
C ALA A 42 -12.43 6.30 9.94
N ALA A 43 -13.44 5.52 9.60
CA ALA A 43 -14.57 5.27 10.49
C ALA A 43 -14.18 4.49 11.75
N LEU A 44 -13.31 3.49 11.61
CA LEU A 44 -12.77 2.73 12.73
C LEU A 44 -11.90 3.61 13.64
N PHE A 45 -11.06 4.44 13.04
CA PHE A 45 -10.20 5.38 13.75
C PHE A 45 -11.02 6.38 14.58
N ALA A 46 -12.03 6.98 13.97
CA ALA A 46 -12.89 7.98 14.62
C ALA A 46 -13.54 7.43 15.91
N ARG A 47 -13.94 6.18 15.91
CA ARG A 47 -14.60 5.55 17.06
C ARG A 47 -13.63 5.07 18.13
N ASN A 48 -12.45 4.57 17.73
CA ASN A 48 -11.59 3.81 18.65
C ASN A 48 -10.26 4.49 18.95
N CYS A 49 -9.79 5.39 18.12
CA CYS A 49 -8.45 5.97 18.21
C CYS A 49 -8.46 7.49 18.42
N ALA A 50 -9.44 8.17 17.85
CA ALA A 50 -9.56 9.64 17.93
C ALA A 50 -9.64 10.18 19.37
N PRO A 51 -10.23 9.50 20.37
CA PRO A 51 -10.24 10.01 21.75
C PRO A 51 -8.83 10.31 22.30
N CYS A 52 -7.81 9.57 21.87
CA CYS A 52 -6.42 9.78 22.28
C CYS A 52 -5.56 10.46 21.21
N HIS A 53 -5.80 10.14 19.93
CA HIS A 53 -4.97 10.62 18.83
C HIS A 53 -5.54 11.83 18.09
N GLY A 54 -6.69 12.32 18.55
CA GLY A 54 -7.38 13.46 17.92
C GLY A 54 -8.19 13.07 16.68
N PRO A 55 -9.25 13.83 16.36
CA PRO A 55 -10.01 13.62 15.15
C PRO A 55 -9.11 13.80 13.93
N ARG A 56 -9.19 12.90 12.98
CA ARG A 56 -8.36 12.90 11.77
C ARG A 56 -6.85 12.90 12.05
N MET A 57 -6.44 12.32 13.16
CA MET A 57 -5.04 12.31 13.61
C MET A 57 -4.46 13.72 13.88
N VAL A 58 -5.30 14.72 14.00
CA VAL A 58 -4.91 16.10 14.31
C VAL A 58 -4.96 16.29 15.81
N ASP A 59 -3.96 16.99 16.37
CA ASP A 59 -3.87 17.26 17.79
C ASP A 59 -3.84 15.99 18.67
N PRO A 60 -2.75 15.24 18.63
CA PRO A 60 -2.64 13.95 19.31
C PRO A 60 -2.50 14.03 20.82
N GLN A 61 -2.57 15.21 21.43
CA GLN A 61 -2.56 15.44 22.88
C GLN A 61 -1.42 14.72 23.62
N GLY A 62 -0.20 14.82 23.09
CA GLY A 62 0.99 14.16 23.64
C GLY A 62 1.23 12.72 23.18
N ALA A 63 0.30 12.12 22.47
CA ALA A 63 0.53 10.85 21.78
C ALA A 63 1.41 11.04 20.52
N PHE A 64 1.93 9.93 20.01
CA PHE A 64 2.69 9.98 18.76
C PHE A 64 1.79 10.46 17.61
N ASP A 65 2.31 11.40 16.82
CA ASP A 65 1.60 11.88 15.62
C ASP A 65 1.58 10.79 14.54
N LEU A 66 0.45 10.12 14.43
CA LEU A 66 0.28 8.99 13.50
C LEU A 66 0.42 9.38 12.04
N ARG A 67 0.27 10.66 11.70
CA ARG A 67 0.53 11.15 10.34
C ARG A 67 2.01 11.05 9.95
N LYS A 68 2.90 10.92 10.93
CA LYS A 68 4.35 10.72 10.75
C LYS A 68 4.75 9.25 10.77
N PHE A 69 3.77 8.33 10.79
CA PHE A 69 4.09 6.91 10.87
C PHE A 69 4.80 6.45 9.59
N PRO A 70 5.95 5.74 9.72
CA PRO A 70 6.71 5.28 8.56
C PRO A 70 5.91 4.26 7.74
N PRO A 71 5.80 4.43 6.40
CA PRO A 71 4.96 3.55 5.57
C PRO A 71 5.51 2.13 5.38
N ASP A 72 6.75 1.89 5.73
CA ASP A 72 7.43 0.60 5.67
C ASP A 72 7.44 -0.15 7.01
N GLU A 73 6.86 0.45 8.07
CA GLU A 73 6.87 -0.09 9.42
C GLU A 73 5.53 -0.70 9.87
N LYS A 74 4.85 -1.39 8.95
CA LYS A 74 3.61 -2.11 9.30
C LYS A 74 3.78 -3.10 10.47
N PRO A 75 4.88 -3.87 10.57
CA PRO A 75 5.09 -4.75 11.73
C PRO A 75 5.09 -4.02 13.07
N TRP A 76 5.69 -2.84 13.12
CA TRP A 76 5.67 -2.00 14.32
C TRP A 76 4.25 -1.53 14.64
N PHE A 77 3.51 -1.04 13.64
CA PHE A 77 2.10 -0.68 13.80
C PHE A 77 1.27 -1.82 14.39
N LEU A 78 1.39 -3.02 13.82
CA LEU A 78 0.69 -4.21 14.30
C LEU A 78 1.07 -4.55 15.74
N SER A 79 2.36 -4.49 16.06
CA SER A 79 2.84 -4.79 17.42
C SER A 79 2.27 -3.83 18.46
N VAL A 80 2.27 -2.53 18.16
CA VAL A 80 1.76 -1.51 19.08
C VAL A 80 0.23 -1.61 19.21
N LEU A 81 -0.47 -1.90 18.12
CA LEU A 81 -1.92 -2.06 18.13
C LEU A 81 -2.35 -3.28 18.93
N THR A 82 -1.68 -4.41 18.73
CA THR A 82 -2.08 -5.71 19.33
C THR A 82 -1.63 -5.86 20.77
N ARG A 83 -0.45 -5.38 21.13
CA ARG A 83 0.14 -5.56 22.47
C ARG A 83 0.04 -4.32 23.34
N GLY A 84 -0.23 -3.16 22.76
CA GLY A 84 -0.13 -1.87 23.44
C GLY A 84 1.31 -1.37 23.60
N LYS A 85 1.47 -0.14 24.01
CA LYS A 85 2.76 0.49 24.32
C LYS A 85 2.55 1.64 25.30
N ASN A 86 3.33 1.68 26.36
CA ASN A 86 3.20 2.69 27.41
C ASN A 86 1.75 2.77 27.94
N ALA A 87 1.12 3.96 27.88
CA ALA A 87 -0.27 4.15 28.32
C ALA A 87 -1.31 3.65 27.30
N LYS A 88 -0.89 3.23 26.09
CA LYS A 88 -1.79 2.71 25.07
C LYS A 88 -2.17 1.26 25.39
N PRO A 89 -3.48 0.96 25.56
CA PRO A 89 -3.93 -0.42 25.81
C PRO A 89 -3.78 -1.31 24.57
N PRO A 90 -3.72 -2.63 24.76
CA PRO A 90 -3.77 -3.59 23.66
C PRO A 90 -5.17 -3.59 23.03
N LEU A 91 -5.25 -3.35 21.72
CA LEU A 91 -6.52 -3.26 20.99
C LEU A 91 -6.71 -4.35 19.94
N GLY A 92 -5.74 -5.27 19.80
CA GLY A 92 -5.76 -6.28 18.74
C GLY A 92 -6.98 -7.21 18.76
N GLY A 93 -7.54 -7.49 19.94
CA GLY A 93 -8.73 -8.30 20.09
C GLY A 93 -10.04 -7.61 19.70
N LEU A 94 -10.02 -6.30 19.44
CA LEU A 94 -11.21 -5.54 19.06
C LEU A 94 -11.48 -5.55 17.55
N PHE A 95 -10.49 -5.89 16.76
CA PHE A 95 -10.54 -5.73 15.31
C PHE A 95 -10.34 -7.05 14.59
N GLN A 96 -11.10 -7.23 13.52
CA GLN A 96 -10.84 -8.29 12.56
C GLN A 96 -9.61 -7.95 11.70
N PRO A 97 -8.95 -8.93 11.05
CA PRO A 97 -7.76 -8.68 10.25
C PRO A 97 -7.95 -7.64 9.15
N ASP A 98 -9.10 -7.64 8.48
CA ASP A 98 -9.43 -6.65 7.44
C ASP A 98 -9.67 -5.25 8.00
N GLU A 99 -10.15 -5.15 9.23
CA GLU A 99 -10.29 -3.87 9.95
C GLU A 99 -8.92 -3.30 10.34
N ILE A 100 -7.98 -4.14 10.75
CA ILE A 100 -6.60 -3.76 11.03
C ILE A 100 -5.92 -3.24 9.76
N ASP A 101 -6.13 -3.92 8.64
CA ASP A 101 -5.61 -3.47 7.35
C ASP A 101 -6.23 -2.14 6.90
N ALA A 102 -7.51 -1.93 7.18
CA ALA A 102 -8.18 -0.65 6.92
C ALA A 102 -7.63 0.47 7.81
N LEU A 103 -7.41 0.23 9.08
CA LEU A 103 -6.77 1.19 9.99
C LEU A 103 -5.36 1.56 9.50
N TRP A 104 -4.58 0.58 9.09
CA TRP A 104 -3.26 0.81 8.50
C TRP A 104 -3.34 1.69 7.25
N ALA A 105 -4.26 1.37 6.33
CA ALA A 105 -4.47 2.16 5.12
C ALA A 105 -4.82 3.63 5.44
N TYR A 106 -5.66 3.85 6.43
CA TYR A 106 -6.03 5.19 6.88
C TYR A 106 -4.84 5.95 7.50
N VAL A 107 -4.08 5.31 8.39
CA VAL A 107 -2.91 5.92 9.03
C VAL A 107 -1.87 6.36 8.01
N ILE A 108 -1.64 5.57 6.97
CA ILE A 108 -0.60 5.85 5.97
C ILE A 108 -1.08 6.81 4.87
N ALA A 109 -2.32 6.71 4.45
CA ALA A 109 -2.81 7.41 3.25
C ALA A 109 -4.05 8.27 3.47
N GLY A 110 -4.71 8.17 4.63
CA GLY A 110 -6.02 8.79 4.85
C GLY A 110 -5.96 10.30 5.07
N GLU A 111 -4.93 10.80 5.73
CA GLU A 111 -4.76 12.22 5.99
C GLU A 111 -3.41 12.68 5.40
N LYS A 112 -3.50 13.36 4.29
CA LYS A 112 -2.32 13.94 3.65
C LYS A 112 -1.84 15.18 4.40
N ARG A 113 -0.53 15.34 4.44
CA ARG A 113 0.16 16.55 4.94
C ARG A 113 0.22 17.60 3.85
#